data_e7f446d2eac6561a81f7612dd6c74ecd
#
_entry.id   e7f446d2eac6561a81f7612dd6c74ecd
#
_cell.length_a   1.000
_cell.length_b   1.000
_cell.length_c   1.000
_cell.angle_alpha   90.00
_cell.angle_beta   90.00
_cell.angle_gamma   90.00
#
_symmetry.space_group_name_H-M   'P 1'
#
loop_
_entity.id
_entity.type
_entity.pdbx_description
1 polymer ?
#
loop_
_entity_poly.entity_id
_entity_poly.type
_entity_poly.pdbx_seq_one_letter_code
_entity_poly.pdbx_strand_id
1 'polypeptide(L)'
;MKRILIVGAGGQIGTELVPHLQKHYGHDNVIAADLRDDMVAKMSQVAITEKLDILDINAFEAIVKKYDIDAIFNMVALLSATGEKNPELAWKINMGALMNSLTLAKEHKTALFTPSPIGAFGANTPHDNTPQDTVMRPNT
;
A
#
# COMPACT_ATOMS: atom_id res chain seq x y z
N MET A 1 3.28 1.79 17.81
CA MET A 1 3.48 1.10 16.53
C MET A 1 4.81 0.36 16.63
N LYS A 2 4.78 -0.97 16.65
CA LYS A 2 5.98 -1.78 16.86
C LYS A 2 6.38 -2.54 15.60
N ARG A 3 5.40 -3.07 14.85
CA ARG A 3 5.64 -3.86 13.63
C ARG A 3 4.80 -3.34 12.47
N ILE A 4 5.46 -3.12 11.37
CA ILE A 4 4.92 -2.44 10.18
C ILE A 4 5.00 -3.39 8.99
N LEU A 5 3.89 -3.56 8.29
CA LEU A 5 3.85 -4.26 7.01
C LEU A 5 3.65 -3.24 5.88
N ILE A 6 4.55 -3.25 4.91
CA ILE A 6 4.46 -2.43 3.69
C ILE A 6 4.12 -3.37 2.54
N VAL A 7 2.93 -3.26 1.98
CA VAL A 7 2.50 -4.05 0.82
C VAL A 7 2.68 -3.22 -0.45
N GLY A 8 3.27 -3.79 -1.49
CA GLY A 8 3.76 -3.06 -2.67
C GLY A 8 5.12 -2.40 -2.42
N ALA A 9 5.92 -3.02 -1.54
CA ALA A 9 7.21 -2.50 -1.10
C ALA A 9 8.24 -2.38 -2.22
N GLY A 10 8.13 -3.16 -3.29
CA GLY A 10 8.99 -3.07 -4.46
C GLY A 10 8.62 -1.95 -5.45
N GLY A 11 7.57 -1.18 -5.17
CA GLY A 11 7.20 -0.01 -5.97
C GLY A 11 8.12 1.20 -5.71
N GLN A 12 7.94 2.27 -6.51
CA GLN A 12 8.76 3.48 -6.41
C GLN A 12 8.77 4.07 -4.98
N ILE A 13 7.59 4.25 -4.38
CA ILE A 13 7.49 4.78 -3.02
C ILE A 13 7.96 3.73 -2.00
N GLY A 14 7.58 2.46 -2.19
CA GLY A 14 7.89 1.39 -1.25
C GLY A 14 9.38 1.20 -1.02
N THR A 15 10.19 1.27 -2.09
CA THR A 15 11.66 1.11 -2.01
C THR A 15 12.34 2.19 -1.19
N GLU A 16 11.77 3.39 -1.11
CA GLU A 16 12.27 4.47 -0.25
C GLU A 16 11.66 4.41 1.16
N LEU A 17 10.39 4.01 1.26
CA LEU A 17 9.67 3.96 2.52
C LEU A 17 10.23 2.89 3.47
N VAL A 18 10.59 1.71 2.94
CA VAL A 18 11.15 0.61 3.75
C VAL A 18 12.37 1.05 4.55
N PRO A 19 13.48 1.53 3.93
CA PRO A 19 14.65 1.94 4.70
C PRO A 19 14.39 3.15 5.60
N HIS A 20 13.47 4.05 5.19
CA HIS A 20 13.09 5.18 6.03
C HIS A 20 12.41 4.73 7.33
N LEU A 21 11.43 3.82 7.24
CA LEU A 21 10.76 3.28 8.43
C LEU A 21 11.68 2.40 9.28
N GLN A 22 12.59 1.63 8.67
CA GLN A 22 13.60 0.86 9.41
C GLN A 22 14.49 1.74 10.27
N LYS A 23 14.86 2.92 9.78
CA LYS A 23 15.67 3.89 10.54
C LYS A 23 14.95 4.37 11.80
N HIS A 24 13.61 4.47 11.77
CA HIS A 24 12.82 4.99 12.89
C HIS A 24 12.30 3.89 13.84
N TYR A 25 11.98 2.72 13.30
CA TYR A 25 11.32 1.64 14.05
C TYR A 25 12.20 0.41 14.27
N GLY A 26 13.37 0.38 13.65
CA GLY A 26 14.27 -0.78 13.67
C GLY A 26 14.06 -1.72 12.49
N HIS A 27 15.14 -2.35 12.04
CA HIS A 27 15.19 -3.21 10.87
C HIS A 27 14.18 -4.38 10.95
N ASP A 28 14.15 -5.06 12.10
CA ASP A 28 13.34 -6.28 12.30
C ASP A 28 11.85 -5.98 12.51
N ASN A 29 11.49 -4.72 12.59
CA ASN A 29 10.11 -4.26 12.80
C ASN A 29 9.42 -3.80 11.51
N VAL A 30 10.11 -3.86 10.36
CA VAL A 30 9.55 -3.46 9.07
C VAL A 30 9.60 -4.65 8.10
N ILE A 31 8.42 -5.15 7.76
CA ILE A 31 8.21 -6.27 6.85
C ILE A 31 7.80 -5.71 5.49
N ALA A 32 8.52 -6.11 4.44
CA ALA A 32 8.27 -5.71 3.06
C ALA A 32 7.56 -6.83 2.31
N ALA A 33 6.43 -6.55 1.68
CA ALA A 33 5.71 -7.52 0.87
C ALA A 33 5.47 -6.99 -0.56
N ASP A 34 5.65 -7.87 -1.54
CA ASP A 34 5.36 -7.56 -2.96
C ASP A 34 4.88 -8.82 -3.67
N LEU A 35 4.11 -8.65 -4.76
CA LEU A 35 3.65 -9.76 -5.60
C LEU A 35 4.78 -10.33 -6.47
N ARG A 36 5.73 -9.49 -6.89
CA ARG A 36 6.74 -9.79 -7.90
C ARG A 36 7.97 -10.43 -7.26
N ASP A 37 8.35 -11.61 -7.76
CA ASP A 37 9.48 -12.37 -7.24
C ASP A 37 10.82 -11.62 -7.34
N ASP A 38 11.04 -10.87 -8.43
CA ASP A 38 12.24 -10.06 -8.60
C ASP A 38 12.37 -8.96 -7.55
N MET A 39 11.25 -8.35 -7.18
CA MET A 39 11.22 -7.33 -6.13
C MET A 39 11.38 -7.93 -4.74
N VAL A 40 10.74 -9.06 -4.46
CA VAL A 40 10.94 -9.79 -3.20
C VAL A 40 12.42 -10.18 -3.05
N ALA A 41 13.03 -10.74 -4.08
CA ALA A 41 14.45 -11.11 -4.06
C ALA A 41 15.38 -9.90 -3.86
N LYS A 42 15.08 -8.76 -4.51
CA LYS A 42 15.84 -7.52 -4.31
C LYS A 42 15.70 -6.97 -2.90
N MET A 43 14.48 -6.95 -2.38
CA MET A 43 14.20 -6.42 -1.04
C MET A 43 14.74 -7.31 0.08
N SER A 44 14.87 -8.64 -0.13
CA SER A 44 15.39 -9.59 0.87
C SER A 44 16.84 -9.30 1.30
N GLN A 45 17.55 -8.50 0.53
CA GLN A 45 18.90 -8.06 0.89
C GLN A 45 18.91 -6.97 1.96
N VAL A 46 17.80 -6.27 2.15
CA VAL A 46 17.71 -5.08 3.01
C VAL A 46 16.55 -5.12 4.02
N ALA A 47 15.64 -6.07 3.90
CA ALA A 47 14.46 -6.16 4.77
C ALA A 47 14.00 -7.61 4.95
N ILE A 48 13.18 -7.86 5.98
CA ILE A 48 12.36 -9.08 6.07
C ILE A 48 11.31 -9.00 4.97
N THR A 49 11.26 -9.99 4.09
CA THR A 49 10.38 -9.96 2.91
C THR A 49 9.41 -11.12 2.85
N GLU A 50 8.23 -10.84 2.31
CA GLU A 50 7.20 -11.83 2.01
C GLU A 50 6.69 -11.65 0.58
N LYS A 51 6.40 -12.77 -0.08
CA LYS A 51 5.64 -12.73 -1.34
C LYS A 51 4.16 -12.67 -1.02
N LEU A 52 3.48 -11.66 -1.57
CA LEU A 52 2.05 -11.45 -1.29
C LEU A 52 1.30 -10.93 -2.52
N ASP A 53 0.26 -11.65 -2.91
CA ASP A 53 -0.84 -11.07 -3.67
C ASP A 53 -1.83 -10.45 -2.67
N ILE A 54 -1.95 -9.13 -2.65
CA ILE A 54 -2.85 -8.41 -1.74
C ILE A 54 -4.34 -8.77 -1.95
N LEU A 55 -4.69 -9.36 -3.10
CA LEU A 55 -6.04 -9.84 -3.38
C LEU A 55 -6.32 -11.19 -2.71
N ASP A 56 -5.31 -11.94 -2.32
CA ASP A 56 -5.45 -13.13 -1.46
C ASP A 56 -5.52 -12.71 0.00
N ILE A 57 -6.74 -12.52 0.50
CA ILE A 57 -6.96 -12.08 1.88
C ILE A 57 -6.42 -13.07 2.91
N ASN A 58 -6.45 -14.39 2.61
CA ASN A 58 -5.97 -15.40 3.54
C ASN A 58 -4.44 -15.37 3.68
N ALA A 59 -3.73 -15.23 2.55
CA ALA A 59 -2.29 -15.05 2.56
C ALA A 59 -1.88 -13.73 3.26
N PHE A 60 -2.65 -12.67 3.03
CA PHE A 60 -2.42 -11.37 3.67
C PHE A 60 -2.62 -11.47 5.19
N GLU A 61 -3.71 -12.08 5.64
CA GLU A 61 -4.00 -12.30 7.05
C GLU A 61 -2.92 -13.16 7.74
N ALA A 62 -2.44 -14.20 7.05
CA ALA A 62 -1.38 -15.06 7.57
C ALA A 62 -0.10 -14.26 7.88
N ILE A 63 0.27 -13.30 7.03
CA ILE A 63 1.41 -12.40 7.26
C ILE A 63 1.13 -11.46 8.45
N VAL A 64 -0.08 -10.87 8.51
CA VAL A 64 -0.46 -10.00 9.64
C VAL A 64 -0.32 -10.74 10.98
N LYS A 65 -0.79 -11.99 11.05
CA LYS A 65 -0.69 -12.84 12.25
C LYS A 65 0.75 -13.28 12.53
N LYS A 66 1.47 -13.73 11.50
CA LYS A 66 2.86 -14.23 11.63
C LYS A 66 3.77 -13.22 12.29
N TYR A 67 3.62 -11.95 11.93
CA TYR A 67 4.49 -10.89 12.40
C TYR A 67 3.87 -10.01 13.48
N ASP A 68 2.65 -10.30 13.93
CA ASP A 68 1.92 -9.47 14.91
C ASP A 68 1.91 -7.99 14.50
N ILE A 69 1.38 -7.72 13.30
CA ILE A 69 1.45 -6.41 12.65
C ILE A 69 0.55 -5.39 13.35
N ASP A 70 1.11 -4.23 13.70
CA ASP A 70 0.38 -3.09 14.28
C ASP A 70 -0.07 -2.07 13.23
N ALA A 71 0.64 -1.99 12.11
CA ALA A 71 0.34 -1.02 11.06
C ALA A 71 0.57 -1.59 9.66
N ILE A 72 -0.38 -1.34 8.77
CA ILE A 72 -0.33 -1.72 7.37
C ILE A 72 -0.18 -0.44 6.52
N PHE A 73 0.84 -0.43 5.65
CA PHE A 73 1.01 0.57 4.60
C PHE A 73 0.66 -0.09 3.27
N ASN A 74 -0.54 0.20 2.75
CA ASN A 74 -0.94 -0.29 1.43
C ASN A 74 -0.45 0.68 0.36
N MET A 75 0.63 0.29 -0.33
CA MET A 75 1.24 1.05 -1.42
C MET A 75 0.92 0.44 -2.78
N VAL A 76 0.02 -0.56 -2.83
CA VAL A 76 -0.37 -1.22 -4.08
C VAL A 76 -1.33 -0.33 -4.85
N ALA A 77 -0.95 -0.01 -6.08
CA ALA A 77 -1.83 0.67 -7.02
C ALA A 77 -1.47 0.32 -8.47
N LEU A 78 -2.48 0.10 -9.29
CA LEU A 78 -2.33 0.14 -10.74
C LEU A 78 -2.46 1.59 -11.19
N LEU A 79 -1.40 2.11 -11.85
CA LEU A 79 -1.32 3.52 -12.22
C LEU A 79 -2.23 3.86 -13.42
N SER A 80 -2.57 5.15 -13.55
CA SER A 80 -3.54 5.68 -14.49
C SER A 80 -3.35 5.21 -15.94
N ALA A 81 -2.15 5.28 -16.51
CA ALA A 81 -1.89 4.86 -17.90
C ALA A 81 -2.21 3.38 -18.17
N THR A 82 -1.97 2.51 -17.19
CA THR A 82 -2.34 1.09 -17.29
C THR A 82 -3.81 0.88 -16.94
N GLY A 83 -4.32 1.68 -15.99
CA GLY A 83 -5.73 1.66 -15.59
C GLY A 83 -6.68 2.08 -16.71
N GLU A 84 -6.32 3.11 -17.48
CA GLU A 84 -7.10 3.55 -18.65
C GLU A 84 -7.19 2.46 -19.72
N LYS A 85 -6.12 1.68 -19.91
CA LYS A 85 -6.12 0.55 -20.85
C LYS A 85 -6.93 -0.65 -20.34
N ASN A 86 -7.03 -0.82 -19.04
CA ASN A 86 -7.68 -1.94 -18.37
C ASN A 86 -8.45 -1.48 -17.12
N PRO A 87 -9.57 -0.75 -17.27
CA PRO A 87 -10.27 -0.15 -16.12
C PRO A 87 -10.85 -1.20 -15.15
N GLU A 88 -11.30 -2.33 -15.65
CA GLU A 88 -11.79 -3.42 -14.80
C GLU A 88 -10.67 -4.00 -13.92
N LEU A 89 -9.48 -4.19 -14.49
CA LEU A 89 -8.33 -4.66 -13.74
C LEU A 89 -7.88 -3.63 -12.71
N ALA A 90 -7.89 -2.34 -13.09
CA ALA A 90 -7.56 -1.25 -12.17
C ALA A 90 -8.53 -1.20 -10.99
N TRP A 91 -9.81 -1.32 -11.25
CA TRP A 91 -10.83 -1.41 -10.19
C TRP A 91 -10.60 -2.61 -9.29
N LYS A 92 -10.44 -3.79 -9.87
CA LYS A 92 -10.20 -5.04 -9.12
C LYS A 92 -8.98 -4.93 -8.21
N ILE A 93 -7.86 -4.43 -8.72
CA ILE A 93 -6.62 -4.32 -7.93
C ILE A 93 -6.74 -3.20 -6.90
N ASN A 94 -7.06 -1.98 -7.32
CA ASN A 94 -7.02 -0.82 -6.42
C ASN A 94 -8.09 -0.90 -5.33
N MET A 95 -9.32 -1.25 -5.69
CA MET A 95 -10.41 -1.40 -4.72
C MET A 95 -10.29 -2.70 -3.92
N GLY A 96 -9.90 -3.80 -4.55
CA GLY A 96 -9.68 -5.07 -3.84
C GLY A 96 -8.58 -4.97 -2.79
N ALA A 97 -7.45 -4.35 -3.14
CA ALA A 97 -6.36 -4.09 -2.20
C ALA A 97 -6.81 -3.21 -1.02
N LEU A 98 -7.55 -2.14 -1.30
CA LEU A 98 -8.08 -1.26 -0.26
C LEU A 98 -9.05 -2.01 0.67
N MET A 99 -10.00 -2.74 0.10
CA MET A 99 -11.02 -3.46 0.89
C MET A 99 -10.41 -4.56 1.75
N ASN A 100 -9.47 -5.35 1.22
CA ASN A 100 -8.77 -6.36 2.01
C ASN A 100 -7.96 -5.72 3.15
N SER A 101 -7.27 -4.61 2.88
CA SER A 101 -6.52 -3.87 3.91
C SER A 101 -7.43 -3.32 5.00
N LEU A 102 -8.60 -2.75 4.64
CA LEU A 102 -9.59 -2.25 5.60
C LEU A 102 -10.20 -3.37 6.45
N THR A 103 -10.51 -4.51 5.82
CA THR A 103 -11.04 -5.68 6.51
C THR A 103 -10.06 -6.16 7.58
N LEU A 104 -8.81 -6.42 7.19
CA LEU A 104 -7.79 -6.90 8.13
C LEU A 104 -7.44 -5.84 9.19
N ALA A 105 -7.39 -4.57 8.82
CA ALA A 105 -7.15 -3.49 9.77
C ALA A 105 -8.23 -3.44 10.87
N LYS A 106 -9.50 -3.62 10.48
CA LYS A 106 -10.61 -3.70 11.42
C LYS A 106 -10.55 -4.96 12.30
N GLU A 107 -10.33 -6.13 11.71
CA GLU A 107 -10.33 -7.41 12.41
C GLU A 107 -9.18 -7.54 13.40
N HIS A 108 -7.99 -7.11 13.00
CA HIS A 108 -6.76 -7.19 13.80
C HIS A 108 -6.46 -5.91 14.60
N LYS A 109 -7.31 -4.87 14.49
CA LYS A 109 -7.12 -3.56 15.16
C LYS A 109 -5.78 -2.92 14.82
N THR A 110 -5.33 -3.07 13.58
CA THR A 110 -4.10 -2.45 13.08
C THR A 110 -4.39 -1.05 12.54
N ALA A 111 -3.41 -0.16 12.60
CA ALA A 111 -3.47 1.09 11.86
C ALA A 111 -3.34 0.82 10.35
N LEU A 112 -4.06 1.58 9.53
CA LEU A 112 -3.94 1.49 8.07
C LEU A 112 -3.57 2.85 7.49
N PHE A 113 -2.56 2.85 6.64
CA PHE A 113 -2.23 3.96 5.75
C PHE A 113 -2.38 3.51 4.30
N THR A 114 -3.11 4.28 3.52
CA THR A 114 -3.19 4.13 2.06
C THR A 114 -3.19 5.51 1.42
N PRO A 115 -2.29 5.81 0.48
CA PRO A 115 -2.25 7.12 -0.15
C PRO A 115 -3.44 7.33 -1.06
N SER A 116 -4.00 8.54 -1.04
CA SER A 116 -5.01 8.97 -2.01
C SER A 116 -4.30 9.50 -3.27
N PRO A 117 -4.80 9.23 -4.48
CA PRO A 117 -4.20 9.72 -5.71
C PRO A 117 -4.48 11.22 -5.90
N ILE A 118 -3.49 11.96 -6.38
CA ILE A 118 -3.66 13.36 -6.78
C ILE A 118 -4.69 13.52 -7.91
N GLY A 119 -4.88 12.50 -8.74
CA GLY A 119 -5.90 12.48 -9.80
C GLY A 119 -7.35 12.52 -9.30
N ALA A 120 -7.59 12.42 -7.98
CA ALA A 120 -8.91 12.67 -7.40
C ALA A 120 -9.38 14.13 -7.54
N PHE A 121 -8.44 15.06 -7.75
CA PHE A 121 -8.71 16.47 -7.96
C PHE A 121 -8.77 16.80 -9.46
N GLY A 122 -9.77 17.56 -9.87
CA GLY A 122 -9.95 17.95 -11.27
C GLY A 122 -9.59 19.43 -11.53
N ALA A 123 -9.81 19.88 -12.76
CA ALA A 123 -9.45 21.22 -13.21
C ALA A 123 -10.11 22.36 -12.42
N ASN A 124 -11.23 22.10 -11.78
CA ASN A 124 -11.96 23.10 -10.97
C ASN A 124 -11.54 23.11 -9.49
N THR A 125 -10.54 22.31 -9.13
CA THR A 125 -10.00 22.32 -7.77
C THR A 125 -9.13 23.56 -7.57
N PRO A 126 -9.21 24.27 -6.42
CA PRO A 126 -8.27 25.34 -6.10
C PRO A 126 -6.83 24.87 -6.23
N HIS A 127 -6.00 25.60 -6.98
CA HIS A 127 -4.60 25.21 -7.19
C HIS A 127 -3.70 25.52 -6.00
N ASP A 128 -4.05 26.56 -5.24
CA ASP A 128 -3.28 27.02 -4.10
C ASP A 128 -4.05 26.77 -2.79
N ASN A 129 -3.35 26.24 -1.79
CA ASN A 129 -3.91 26.00 -0.46
C ASN A 129 -5.22 25.20 -0.47
N THR A 130 -5.31 24.15 -1.30
CA THR A 130 -6.49 23.29 -1.42
C THR A 130 -7.00 22.82 -0.05
N PRO A 131 -8.20 23.19 0.38
CA PRO A 131 -8.74 22.77 1.67
C PRO A 131 -8.93 21.26 1.77
N GLN A 132 -8.88 20.72 3.00
CA GLN A 132 -9.04 19.29 3.25
C GLN A 132 -10.43 18.76 2.84
N ASP A 133 -11.46 19.60 2.92
CA ASP A 133 -12.86 19.29 2.59
C ASP A 133 -13.22 19.59 1.12
N THR A 134 -12.21 19.81 0.27
CA THR A 134 -12.42 20.07 -1.17
C THR A 134 -13.12 18.88 -1.83
N VAL A 135 -14.18 19.18 -2.57
CA VAL A 135 -14.92 18.16 -3.34
C VAL A 135 -14.03 17.59 -4.45
N MET A 136 -13.83 16.30 -4.42
CA MET A 136 -13.08 15.57 -5.44
C MET A 136 -13.94 15.40 -6.70
N ARG A 137 -13.46 15.96 -7.83
CA ARG A 137 -14.11 15.86 -9.15
C ARG A 137 -13.05 15.51 -10.20
N PRO A 138 -12.63 14.24 -10.29
CA PRO A 138 -11.63 13.83 -11.27
C PRO A 138 -12.14 14.03 -12.70
N ASN A 139 -11.20 14.29 -13.62
CA ASN A 139 -11.49 14.43 -15.05
C ASN A 139 -11.21 13.15 -15.84
N THR A 140 -10.61 12.14 -15.22
CA THR A 140 -10.24 10.85 -15.83
C THR A 140 -10.84 9.70 -15.03
#